data_e0c92aee38244d1fb0abb59cb3085c45
#
_entry.id   e0c92aee38244d1fb0abb59cb3085c45
#
_cell.length_a   1.000
_cell.length_b   1.000
_cell.length_c   1.000
_cell.angle_alpha   90.00
_cell.angle_beta   90.00
_cell.angle_gamma   90.00
#
_symmetry.space_group_name_H-M   'P 1'
#
loop_
_entity.id
_entity.type
_entity.pdbx_description
1 polymer ?
#
loop_
_entity_poly.entity_id
_entity_poly.type
_entity_poly.pdbx_seq_one_letter_code
_entity_poly.pdbx_strand_id
1 'polypeptide(L)'
;MLAPVVVTIRDVAARAEVSQATAARALGGYGYVSPASRRAVLDAAQELGYRPNNVARALVSGTTRTIGLIVGDIENPFFAAAARGLADVVEEEGYTLLLANSDEDLERERRAIDVFRTQLVDGLVVAPVSGNDGEHLRVLESDKRPLVLMDRAIRGLHVDAVMVDNAGGARTAIEHLLKFGHDRIGVVSDADEISSTAERLRGYRKALRDAGIEPDPGLVSVGPSTRAGGYDAARALLERTDRPRALFTLNNFMTAGAVRAIRDFGLRIPDDVALVAFDELEWTTLVEPPITVVAQPVAELGRAVGARLLSRLRGDGGAARRTRLRTELIVRSSCGPGG
;
A
#
# COMPACT_ATOMS: atom_id res chain seq x y z
N MET A 1 -20.54 -28.10 30.72
CA MET A 1 -19.36 -27.21 30.66
C MET A 1 -19.82 -25.86 31.20
N LEU A 2 -19.31 -25.43 32.35
CA LEU A 2 -19.59 -24.09 32.90
C LEU A 2 -18.92 -23.06 31.96
N ALA A 3 -19.67 -22.03 31.58
CA ALA A 3 -19.11 -20.90 30.81
C ALA A 3 -17.93 -20.30 31.60
N PRO A 4 -16.83 -19.93 30.96
CA PRO A 4 -15.70 -19.29 31.63
C PRO A 4 -16.19 -18.02 32.32
N VAL A 5 -15.92 -17.88 33.63
CA VAL A 5 -16.24 -16.67 34.40
C VAL A 5 -15.40 -15.54 33.81
N VAL A 6 -16.03 -14.62 33.09
CA VAL A 6 -15.37 -13.45 32.53
C VAL A 6 -15.08 -12.46 33.63
N VAL A 7 -13.81 -12.30 33.99
CA VAL A 7 -13.37 -11.31 34.98
C VAL A 7 -13.71 -9.90 34.47
N THR A 8 -14.32 -9.11 35.32
CA THR A 8 -14.79 -7.75 35.03
C THR A 8 -13.96 -6.70 35.75
N ILE A 9 -14.08 -5.43 35.34
CA ILE A 9 -13.46 -4.31 36.05
C ILE A 9 -13.97 -4.19 37.52
N ARG A 10 -15.19 -4.69 37.80
CA ARG A 10 -15.77 -4.74 39.14
C ARG A 10 -14.95 -5.68 40.03
N ASP A 11 -14.54 -6.82 39.51
CA ASP A 11 -13.75 -7.81 40.25
C ASP A 11 -12.35 -7.26 40.55
N VAL A 12 -11.74 -6.55 39.57
CA VAL A 12 -10.46 -5.86 39.77
C VAL A 12 -10.58 -4.76 40.83
N ALA A 13 -11.64 -3.94 40.76
CA ALA A 13 -11.87 -2.89 41.73
C ALA A 13 -12.05 -3.44 43.14
N ALA A 14 -12.84 -4.52 43.31
CA ALA A 14 -13.02 -5.21 44.57
C ALA A 14 -11.71 -5.79 45.11
N ARG A 15 -10.91 -6.46 44.26
CA ARG A 15 -9.61 -7.06 44.63
C ARG A 15 -8.56 -6.01 45.02
N ALA A 16 -8.59 -4.84 44.37
CA ALA A 16 -7.69 -3.71 44.65
C ALA A 16 -8.22 -2.77 45.77
N GLU A 17 -9.39 -3.07 46.37
CA GLU A 17 -10.05 -2.25 47.41
C GLU A 17 -10.27 -0.78 47.00
N VAL A 18 -10.61 -0.57 45.72
CA VAL A 18 -10.90 0.78 45.19
C VAL A 18 -12.28 0.85 44.52
N SER A 19 -12.75 2.07 44.23
CA SER A 19 -13.96 2.21 43.42
C SER A 19 -13.76 1.78 41.98
N GLN A 20 -14.82 1.34 41.28
CA GLN A 20 -14.75 1.04 39.84
C GLN A 20 -14.23 2.21 39.02
N ALA A 21 -14.61 3.44 39.39
CA ALA A 21 -14.12 4.66 38.74
C ALA A 21 -12.59 4.85 38.91
N THR A 22 -12.07 4.48 40.10
CA THR A 22 -10.62 4.52 40.33
C THR A 22 -9.89 3.42 39.57
N ALA A 23 -10.43 2.20 39.54
CA ALA A 23 -9.90 1.10 38.75
C ALA A 23 -9.90 1.46 37.24
N ALA A 24 -11.00 2.02 36.72
CA ALA A 24 -11.09 2.46 35.32
C ALA A 24 -10.04 3.53 34.96
N ARG A 25 -9.85 4.52 35.82
CA ARG A 25 -8.83 5.56 35.62
C ARG A 25 -7.43 4.99 35.69
N ALA A 26 -7.14 4.10 36.64
CA ALA A 26 -5.81 3.47 36.77
C ALA A 26 -5.46 2.62 35.57
N LEU A 27 -6.39 1.79 35.08
CA LEU A 27 -6.21 0.91 33.91
C LEU A 27 -6.23 1.69 32.58
N GLY A 28 -7.04 2.75 32.50
CA GLY A 28 -7.15 3.58 31.30
C GLY A 28 -6.06 4.64 31.16
N GLY A 29 -5.25 4.89 32.20
CA GLY A 29 -4.18 5.88 32.17
C GLY A 29 -4.65 7.34 32.16
N TYR A 30 -5.93 7.62 32.52
CA TYR A 30 -6.49 8.98 32.53
C TYR A 30 -6.88 9.45 33.93
N GLY A 31 -6.90 10.76 34.13
CA GLY A 31 -7.24 11.37 35.41
C GLY A 31 -6.22 11.06 36.51
N TYR A 32 -6.42 11.70 37.66
CA TYR A 32 -5.52 11.50 38.81
C TYR A 32 -5.90 10.22 39.60
N VAL A 33 -4.90 9.35 39.80
CA VAL A 33 -4.95 8.18 40.70
C VAL A 33 -3.63 8.15 41.45
N SER A 34 -3.71 7.96 42.78
CA SER A 34 -2.50 7.88 43.60
C SER A 34 -1.59 6.75 43.12
N PRO A 35 -0.23 6.87 43.26
CA PRO A 35 0.68 5.81 42.84
C PRO A 35 0.40 4.46 43.54
N ALA A 36 -0.01 4.49 44.82
CA ALA A 36 -0.35 3.29 45.58
C ALA A 36 -1.61 2.61 45.00
N SER A 37 -2.70 3.35 44.77
CA SER A 37 -3.90 2.82 44.18
C SER A 37 -3.71 2.31 42.76
N ARG A 38 -2.89 3.00 41.94
CA ARG A 38 -2.54 2.56 40.59
C ARG A 38 -1.84 1.20 40.64
N ARG A 39 -0.84 1.03 41.51
CA ARG A 39 -0.12 -0.22 41.67
C ARG A 39 -1.07 -1.35 42.09
N ALA A 40 -1.88 -1.15 43.15
CA ALA A 40 -2.84 -2.13 43.62
C ALA A 40 -3.82 -2.60 42.54
N VAL A 41 -4.28 -1.68 41.66
CA VAL A 41 -5.16 -2.01 40.53
C VAL A 41 -4.46 -2.82 39.47
N LEU A 42 -3.20 -2.47 39.13
CA LEU A 42 -2.43 -3.22 38.13
C LEU A 42 -2.09 -4.62 38.60
N ASP A 43 -1.72 -4.77 39.88
CA ASP A 43 -1.42 -6.06 40.50
C ASP A 43 -2.69 -6.95 40.55
N ALA A 44 -3.83 -6.39 40.95
CA ALA A 44 -5.11 -7.08 40.96
C ALA A 44 -5.55 -7.51 39.54
N ALA A 45 -5.37 -6.66 38.56
CA ALA A 45 -5.67 -6.99 37.14
C ALA A 45 -4.81 -8.14 36.62
N GLN A 46 -3.53 -8.15 36.95
CA GLN A 46 -2.60 -9.21 36.60
C GLN A 46 -2.95 -10.53 37.28
N GLU A 47 -3.22 -10.50 38.58
CA GLU A 47 -3.57 -11.67 39.38
C GLU A 47 -4.86 -12.34 38.90
N LEU A 48 -5.87 -11.55 38.55
CA LEU A 48 -7.15 -12.01 38.04
C LEU A 48 -7.13 -12.36 36.55
N GLY A 49 -6.04 -12.10 35.84
CA GLY A 49 -5.98 -12.26 34.39
C GLY A 49 -6.93 -11.31 33.63
N TYR A 50 -7.28 -10.18 34.25
CA TYR A 50 -8.18 -9.20 33.66
C TYR A 50 -7.54 -8.55 32.43
N ARG A 51 -8.25 -8.62 31.31
CA ARG A 51 -7.90 -7.88 30.11
C ARG A 51 -8.89 -6.73 29.93
N PRO A 52 -8.41 -5.47 29.90
CA PRO A 52 -9.30 -4.35 29.63
C PRO A 52 -10.09 -4.57 28.36
N ASN A 53 -11.40 -4.43 28.42
CA ASN A 53 -12.23 -4.46 27.24
C ASN A 53 -11.99 -3.18 26.42
N ASN A 54 -11.33 -3.32 25.26
CA ASN A 54 -11.01 -2.20 24.40
C ASN A 54 -12.26 -1.45 23.93
N VAL A 55 -13.38 -2.16 23.72
CA VAL A 55 -14.67 -1.54 23.37
C VAL A 55 -15.19 -0.66 24.50
N ALA A 56 -15.15 -1.16 25.75
CA ALA A 56 -15.57 -0.37 26.91
C ALA A 56 -14.65 0.83 27.13
N ARG A 57 -13.36 0.68 26.89
CA ARG A 57 -12.40 1.80 26.96
C ARG A 57 -12.66 2.83 25.86
N ALA A 58 -12.92 2.39 24.64
CA ALA A 58 -13.26 3.25 23.52
C ALA A 58 -14.52 4.08 23.75
N LEU A 59 -15.54 3.50 24.39
CA LEU A 59 -16.76 4.22 24.80
C LEU A 59 -16.48 5.36 25.78
N VAL A 60 -15.46 5.23 26.63
CA VAL A 60 -15.09 6.26 27.62
C VAL A 60 -14.09 7.27 27.07
N SER A 61 -13.10 6.82 26.31
CA SER A 61 -12.03 7.66 25.75
C SER A 61 -12.38 8.29 24.41
N GLY A 62 -13.38 7.74 23.71
CA GLY A 62 -13.73 8.14 22.34
C GLY A 62 -12.74 7.64 21.28
N THR A 63 -11.75 6.80 21.64
CA THR A 63 -10.71 6.30 20.73
C THR A 63 -10.42 4.82 20.98
N THR A 64 -10.24 4.05 19.91
CA THR A 64 -9.87 2.63 19.95
C THR A 64 -8.36 2.40 19.91
N ARG A 65 -7.59 3.43 19.57
CA ARG A 65 -6.15 3.33 19.26
C ARG A 65 -5.87 2.32 18.16
N THR A 66 -6.75 2.26 17.17
CA THR A 66 -6.65 1.32 16.05
C THR A 66 -6.77 2.07 14.74
N ILE A 67 -5.90 1.73 13.79
CA ILE A 67 -5.91 2.24 12.42
C ILE A 67 -6.19 1.09 11.47
N GLY A 68 -7.09 1.29 10.51
CA GLY A 68 -7.35 0.35 9.43
C GLY A 68 -6.45 0.64 8.23
N LEU A 69 -5.89 -0.41 7.64
CA LEU A 69 -5.17 -0.37 6.37
C LEU A 69 -5.84 -1.34 5.40
N ILE A 70 -6.27 -0.84 4.24
CA ILE A 70 -6.77 -1.67 3.14
C ILE A 70 -5.76 -1.62 2.00
N VAL A 71 -5.27 -2.78 1.59
CA VAL A 71 -4.30 -2.95 0.49
C VAL A 71 -4.89 -3.78 -0.64
N GLY A 72 -4.35 -3.63 -1.85
CA GLY A 72 -4.78 -4.38 -3.02
C GLY A 72 -4.47 -5.87 -2.90
N ASP A 73 -3.21 -6.20 -2.59
CA ASP A 73 -2.76 -7.60 -2.45
C ASP A 73 -1.60 -7.68 -1.46
N ILE A 74 -1.82 -8.36 -0.32
CA ILE A 74 -0.79 -8.53 0.72
C ILE A 74 0.35 -9.45 0.28
N GLU A 75 0.16 -10.30 -0.73
CA GLU A 75 1.23 -11.10 -1.30
C GLU A 75 2.21 -10.25 -2.14
N ASN A 76 1.79 -9.04 -2.53
CA ASN A 76 2.66 -8.10 -3.19
C ASN A 76 3.64 -7.46 -2.18
N PRO A 77 4.96 -7.71 -2.29
CA PRO A 77 5.95 -7.17 -1.35
C PRO A 77 5.93 -5.64 -1.22
N PHE A 78 5.43 -4.93 -2.23
CA PHE A 78 5.23 -3.49 -2.18
C PHE A 78 4.30 -3.11 -1.00
N PHE A 79 3.13 -3.74 -0.91
CA PHE A 79 2.19 -3.42 0.16
C PHE A 79 2.69 -3.86 1.54
N ALA A 80 3.41 -4.98 1.62
CA ALA A 80 4.03 -5.44 2.88
C ALA A 80 5.07 -4.43 3.39
N ALA A 81 5.93 -3.90 2.51
CA ALA A 81 6.93 -2.89 2.87
C ALA A 81 6.28 -1.54 3.24
N ALA A 82 5.23 -1.13 2.52
CA ALA A 82 4.46 0.08 2.86
C ALA A 82 3.75 -0.06 4.20
N ALA A 83 3.10 -1.21 4.45
CA ALA A 83 2.45 -1.51 5.73
C ALA A 83 3.45 -1.49 6.90
N ARG A 84 4.66 -2.01 6.71
CA ARG A 84 5.73 -1.95 7.72
C ARG A 84 6.11 -0.50 8.03
N GLY A 85 6.35 0.33 6.99
CA GLY A 85 6.67 1.75 7.19
C GLY A 85 5.56 2.55 7.87
N LEU A 86 4.29 2.20 7.59
CA LEU A 86 3.12 2.77 8.28
C LEU A 86 3.08 2.32 9.74
N ALA A 87 3.24 1.01 10.00
CA ALA A 87 3.21 0.44 11.34
C ALA A 87 4.26 1.09 12.26
N ASP A 88 5.50 1.24 11.79
CA ASP A 88 6.60 1.86 12.56
C ASP A 88 6.19 3.22 13.13
N VAL A 89 5.51 4.05 12.34
CA VAL A 89 5.11 5.42 12.76
C VAL A 89 3.89 5.41 13.68
N VAL A 90 2.89 4.56 13.41
CA VAL A 90 1.66 4.58 14.18
C VAL A 90 1.79 3.85 15.53
N GLU A 91 2.65 2.82 15.59
CA GLU A 91 2.95 2.08 16.82
C GLU A 91 3.72 2.93 17.83
N GLU A 92 4.64 3.80 17.39
CA GLU A 92 5.32 4.79 18.25
C GLU A 92 4.32 5.71 18.98
N GLU A 93 3.18 5.99 18.35
CA GLU A 93 2.09 6.79 18.94
C GLU A 93 1.05 5.95 19.68
N GLY A 94 1.31 4.65 19.87
CA GLY A 94 0.46 3.73 20.61
C GLY A 94 -0.79 3.26 19.86
N TYR A 95 -0.78 3.32 18.52
CA TYR A 95 -1.83 2.75 17.69
C TYR A 95 -1.48 1.33 17.26
N THR A 96 -2.51 0.51 17.06
CA THR A 96 -2.41 -0.83 16.45
C THR A 96 -2.88 -0.75 15.00
N LEU A 97 -2.13 -1.35 14.07
CA LEU A 97 -2.53 -1.45 12.68
C LEU A 97 -3.33 -2.73 12.44
N LEU A 98 -4.54 -2.59 11.89
CA LEU A 98 -5.35 -3.70 11.37
C LEU A 98 -5.30 -3.67 9.85
N LEU A 99 -5.01 -4.81 9.23
CA LEU A 99 -4.89 -4.94 7.79
C LEU A 99 -6.05 -5.74 7.20
N ALA A 100 -6.59 -5.26 6.09
CA ALA A 100 -7.54 -5.97 5.24
C ALA A 100 -7.02 -6.02 3.80
N ASN A 101 -7.30 -7.12 3.10
CA ASN A 101 -6.92 -7.35 1.72
C ASN A 101 -8.14 -7.24 0.81
N SER A 102 -8.06 -6.41 -0.24
CA SER A 102 -9.15 -6.25 -1.20
C SER A 102 -9.04 -7.20 -2.39
N ASP A 103 -7.89 -7.79 -2.65
CA ASP A 103 -7.58 -8.61 -3.86
C ASP A 103 -7.93 -7.87 -5.17
N GLU A 104 -7.74 -6.56 -5.20
CA GLU A 104 -8.13 -5.67 -6.32
C GLU A 104 -9.63 -5.76 -6.68
N ASP A 105 -10.48 -6.14 -5.72
CA ASP A 105 -11.94 -6.28 -5.85
C ASP A 105 -12.64 -5.17 -5.08
N LEU A 106 -13.44 -4.35 -5.78
CA LEU A 106 -14.13 -3.19 -5.21
C LEU A 106 -15.16 -3.58 -4.14
N GLU A 107 -15.83 -4.73 -4.30
CA GLU A 107 -16.79 -5.21 -3.31
C GLU A 107 -16.10 -5.68 -2.02
N ARG A 108 -14.89 -6.25 -2.14
CA ARG A 108 -14.07 -6.57 -0.96
C ARG A 108 -13.56 -5.31 -0.26
N GLU A 109 -13.16 -4.29 -1.02
CA GLU A 109 -12.78 -2.99 -0.46
C GLU A 109 -13.95 -2.37 0.32
N ARG A 110 -15.15 -2.35 -0.25
CA ARG A 110 -16.38 -1.85 0.40
C ARG A 110 -16.65 -2.61 1.71
N ARG A 111 -16.61 -3.95 1.68
CA ARG A 111 -16.80 -4.76 2.89
C ARG A 111 -15.75 -4.50 3.96
N ALA A 112 -14.49 -4.33 3.57
CA ALA A 112 -13.42 -4.01 4.52
C ALA A 112 -13.64 -2.66 5.21
N ILE A 113 -14.11 -1.66 4.48
CA ILE A 113 -14.49 -0.35 5.03
C ILE A 113 -15.61 -0.50 6.06
N ASP A 114 -16.68 -1.25 5.73
CA ASP A 114 -17.81 -1.47 6.65
C ASP A 114 -17.36 -2.21 7.92
N VAL A 115 -16.47 -3.20 7.79
CA VAL A 115 -15.87 -3.89 8.95
C VAL A 115 -15.11 -2.90 9.82
N PHE A 116 -14.23 -2.07 9.25
CA PHE A 116 -13.45 -1.10 10.01
C PHE A 116 -14.32 -0.01 10.65
N ARG A 117 -15.40 0.39 9.99
CA ARG A 117 -16.40 1.29 10.58
C ARG A 117 -17.06 0.66 11.80
N THR A 118 -17.45 -0.61 11.70
CA THR A 118 -18.05 -1.38 12.81
C THR A 118 -17.07 -1.60 13.96
N GLN A 119 -15.80 -1.83 13.66
CA GLN A 119 -14.72 -1.95 14.64
C GLN A 119 -14.30 -0.60 15.24
N LEU A 120 -14.92 0.50 14.80
CA LEU A 120 -14.66 1.86 15.28
C LEU A 120 -13.19 2.26 15.20
N VAL A 121 -12.47 1.86 14.12
CA VAL A 121 -11.08 2.33 13.92
C VAL A 121 -11.02 3.86 13.91
N ASP A 122 -9.98 4.44 14.45
CA ASP A 122 -9.86 5.90 14.61
C ASP A 122 -9.55 6.60 13.27
N GLY A 123 -8.92 5.89 12.34
CA GLY A 123 -8.61 6.37 11.01
C GLY A 123 -8.34 5.26 10.02
N LEU A 124 -8.41 5.56 8.73
CA LEU A 124 -8.18 4.59 7.65
C LEU A 124 -7.09 5.05 6.69
N VAL A 125 -6.33 4.05 6.23
CA VAL A 125 -5.45 4.15 5.06
C VAL A 125 -5.98 3.18 4.02
N VAL A 126 -6.12 3.65 2.78
CA VAL A 126 -6.66 2.83 1.68
C VAL A 126 -5.77 2.98 0.45
N ALA A 127 -5.34 1.85 -0.13
CA ALA A 127 -4.83 1.79 -1.48
C ALA A 127 -6.00 1.43 -2.41
N PRO A 128 -6.70 2.40 -3.01
CA PRO A 128 -7.99 2.16 -3.64
C PRO A 128 -7.87 1.26 -4.88
N VAL A 129 -8.82 0.36 -5.05
CA VAL A 129 -8.90 -0.54 -6.20
C VAL A 129 -9.14 0.22 -7.50
N SER A 130 -9.99 1.26 -7.46
CA SER A 130 -10.32 2.07 -8.63
C SER A 130 -9.88 3.52 -8.45
N GLY A 131 -9.32 4.12 -9.51
CA GLY A 131 -9.04 5.55 -9.58
C GLY A 131 -10.26 6.41 -9.95
N ASN A 132 -11.38 5.79 -10.31
CA ASN A 132 -12.57 6.46 -10.82
C ASN A 132 -13.81 6.33 -9.92
N ASP A 133 -13.85 5.30 -9.05
CA ASP A 133 -14.95 5.06 -8.11
C ASP A 133 -14.48 5.22 -6.67
N GLY A 134 -15.01 6.22 -5.97
CA GLY A 134 -14.69 6.52 -4.57
C GLY A 134 -15.92 6.83 -3.74
N GLU A 135 -17.11 6.55 -4.24
CA GLU A 135 -18.36 6.89 -3.55
C GLU A 135 -18.45 6.22 -2.15
N HIS A 136 -18.01 4.97 -2.07
CA HIS A 136 -17.96 4.19 -0.83
C HIS A 136 -16.98 4.77 0.22
N LEU A 137 -16.01 5.59 -0.17
CA LEU A 137 -15.09 6.26 0.75
C LEU A 137 -15.67 7.57 1.30
N ARG A 138 -16.66 8.18 0.63
CA ARG A 138 -17.29 9.43 1.08
C ARG A 138 -18.04 9.28 2.39
N VAL A 139 -18.48 8.06 2.71
CA VAL A 139 -19.11 7.76 4.02
C VAL A 139 -18.19 8.07 5.20
N LEU A 140 -16.85 7.96 5.01
CA LEU A 140 -15.88 8.25 6.05
C LEU A 140 -15.79 9.76 6.36
N GLU A 141 -16.08 10.62 5.39
CA GLU A 141 -16.19 12.07 5.60
C GLU A 141 -17.38 12.38 6.54
N SER A 142 -18.54 11.73 6.32
CA SER A 142 -19.71 11.89 7.18
C SER A 142 -19.47 11.37 8.61
N ASP A 143 -18.69 10.31 8.74
CA ASP A 143 -18.29 9.74 10.04
C ASP A 143 -17.18 10.57 10.74
N LYS A 144 -16.67 11.62 10.08
CA LYS A 144 -15.54 12.44 10.53
C LYS A 144 -14.29 11.62 10.84
N ARG A 145 -14.09 10.52 10.12
CA ARG A 145 -12.93 9.66 10.27
C ARG A 145 -11.83 10.07 9.30
N PRO A 146 -10.63 10.34 9.78
CA PRO A 146 -9.49 10.62 8.92
C PRO A 146 -9.24 9.49 7.92
N LEU A 147 -9.12 9.87 6.65
CA LEU A 147 -8.79 8.99 5.54
C LEU A 147 -7.56 9.52 4.82
N VAL A 148 -6.59 8.64 4.57
CA VAL A 148 -5.43 8.91 3.71
C VAL A 148 -5.36 7.84 2.64
N LEU A 149 -5.29 8.24 1.39
CA LEU A 149 -5.02 7.32 0.29
C LEU A 149 -3.52 7.04 0.18
N MET A 150 -3.16 5.79 -0.09
CA MET A 150 -1.79 5.33 -0.23
C MET A 150 -1.56 4.81 -1.66
N ASP A 151 -0.40 5.17 -2.27
CA ASP A 151 0.01 4.72 -3.62
C ASP A 151 -0.88 5.22 -4.76
N ARG A 152 -2.17 5.26 -4.54
CA ARG A 152 -3.19 5.52 -5.55
C ARG A 152 -4.08 6.69 -5.14
N ALA A 153 -4.68 7.36 -6.12
CA ALA A 153 -5.62 8.45 -5.88
C ALA A 153 -6.92 8.20 -6.66
N ILE A 154 -7.99 8.77 -6.15
CA ILE A 154 -9.30 8.72 -6.80
C ILE A 154 -9.62 10.10 -7.39
N ARG A 155 -10.10 10.09 -8.63
CA ARG A 155 -10.52 11.31 -9.32
C ARG A 155 -11.75 11.90 -8.63
N GLY A 156 -11.71 13.20 -8.34
CA GLY A 156 -12.85 13.91 -7.73
C GLY A 156 -13.04 13.64 -6.23
N LEU A 157 -12.18 12.83 -5.59
CA LEU A 157 -12.16 12.67 -4.15
C LEU A 157 -11.10 13.61 -3.54
N HIS A 158 -11.52 14.50 -2.63
CA HIS A 158 -10.68 15.54 -2.03
C HIS A 158 -10.20 15.12 -0.62
N VAL A 159 -9.44 14.05 -0.54
CA VAL A 159 -8.81 13.54 0.69
C VAL A 159 -7.29 13.54 0.56
N ASP A 160 -6.60 13.44 1.69
CA ASP A 160 -5.14 13.30 1.71
C ASP A 160 -4.70 12.08 0.93
N ALA A 161 -3.61 12.21 0.17
CA ALA A 161 -3.03 11.10 -0.57
C ALA A 161 -1.51 11.22 -0.58
N VAL A 162 -0.83 10.10 -0.40
CA VAL A 162 0.62 9.99 -0.57
C VAL A 162 0.88 8.96 -1.66
N MET A 163 1.56 9.38 -2.69
CA MET A 163 1.85 8.61 -3.91
C MET A 163 3.31 8.77 -4.28
N VAL A 164 3.75 8.05 -5.29
CA VAL A 164 5.04 8.30 -5.95
C VAL A 164 4.84 9.01 -7.28
N ASP A 165 5.90 9.54 -7.86
CA ASP A 165 5.88 10.09 -9.22
C ASP A 165 5.92 8.97 -10.27
N ASN A 166 4.78 8.30 -10.43
CA ASN A 166 4.60 7.19 -11.36
C ASN A 166 4.89 7.60 -12.82
N ALA A 167 4.39 8.77 -13.21
CA ALA A 167 4.56 9.24 -14.59
C ALA A 167 6.00 9.64 -14.89
N GLY A 168 6.66 10.32 -13.95
CA GLY A 168 8.08 10.68 -14.07
C GLY A 168 8.98 9.47 -14.11
N GLY A 169 8.76 8.50 -13.20
CA GLY A 169 9.52 7.25 -13.19
C GLY A 169 9.39 6.44 -14.48
N ALA A 170 8.15 6.26 -14.96
CA ALA A 170 7.92 5.59 -16.24
C ALA A 170 8.55 6.34 -17.40
N ARG A 171 8.45 7.68 -17.44
CA ARG A 171 9.10 8.49 -18.46
C ARG A 171 10.61 8.27 -18.46
N THR A 172 11.26 8.32 -17.31
CA THR A 172 12.70 8.10 -17.18
C THR A 172 13.11 6.70 -17.66
N ALA A 173 12.32 5.66 -17.35
CA ALA A 173 12.56 4.29 -17.82
C ALA A 173 12.53 4.20 -19.36
N ILE A 174 11.54 4.83 -19.99
CA ILE A 174 11.40 4.82 -21.45
C ILE A 174 12.49 5.66 -22.13
N GLU A 175 12.80 6.85 -21.61
CA GLU A 175 13.91 7.68 -22.10
C GLU A 175 15.24 6.91 -22.05
N HIS A 176 15.42 6.06 -21.03
CA HIS A 176 16.59 5.20 -20.91
C HIS A 176 16.63 4.14 -22.02
N LEU A 177 15.52 3.42 -22.27
CA LEU A 177 15.44 2.45 -23.38
C LEU A 177 15.67 3.11 -24.75
N LEU A 178 15.10 4.30 -24.96
CA LEU A 178 15.29 5.07 -26.21
C LEU A 178 16.76 5.45 -26.44
N LYS A 179 17.52 5.77 -25.38
CA LYS A 179 18.98 6.04 -25.48
C LYS A 179 19.78 4.83 -25.95
N PHE A 180 19.30 3.62 -25.72
CA PHE A 180 19.89 2.38 -26.23
C PHE A 180 19.37 1.99 -27.62
N GLY A 181 18.58 2.86 -28.26
CA GLY A 181 18.09 2.64 -29.64
C GLY A 181 16.85 1.75 -29.70
N HIS A 182 16.17 1.52 -28.57
CA HIS A 182 14.91 0.78 -28.55
C HIS A 182 13.76 1.74 -28.85
N ASP A 183 13.34 1.80 -30.11
CA ASP A 183 12.23 2.65 -30.58
C ASP A 183 10.86 1.94 -30.53
N ARG A 184 10.87 0.59 -30.47
CA ARG A 184 9.68 -0.25 -30.38
C ARG A 184 9.63 -0.97 -29.02
N ILE A 185 8.95 -0.34 -28.05
CA ILE A 185 8.90 -0.78 -26.65
C ILE A 185 7.51 -1.34 -26.33
N GLY A 186 7.44 -2.63 -25.97
CA GLY A 186 6.22 -3.26 -25.48
C GLY A 186 6.01 -2.96 -24.00
N VAL A 187 4.75 -2.86 -23.58
CA VAL A 187 4.37 -2.66 -22.17
C VAL A 187 3.58 -3.85 -21.67
N VAL A 188 4.04 -4.44 -20.58
CA VAL A 188 3.31 -5.45 -19.82
C VAL A 188 2.62 -4.75 -18.67
N SER A 189 1.28 -4.63 -18.76
CA SER A 189 0.44 -3.80 -17.91
C SER A 189 -0.61 -4.62 -17.17
N ASP A 190 -1.09 -4.07 -16.08
CA ASP A 190 -2.38 -4.40 -15.47
C ASP A 190 -3.45 -3.38 -15.87
N ALA A 191 -4.62 -3.44 -15.24
CA ALA A 191 -5.77 -2.62 -15.57
C ALA A 191 -5.50 -1.10 -15.36
N ASP A 192 -5.88 -0.26 -16.30
CA ASP A 192 -5.65 1.19 -16.24
C ASP A 192 -6.69 1.94 -15.39
N GLU A 193 -7.69 1.25 -14.86
CA GLU A 193 -8.54 1.72 -13.77
C GLU A 193 -7.74 1.95 -12.48
N ILE A 194 -6.61 1.27 -12.31
CA ILE A 194 -5.65 1.50 -11.24
C ILE A 194 -4.88 2.79 -11.56
N SER A 195 -5.00 3.80 -10.70
CA SER A 195 -4.47 5.14 -10.99
C SER A 195 -2.95 5.18 -11.16
N SER A 196 -2.19 4.34 -10.46
CA SER A 196 -0.74 4.22 -10.62
C SER A 196 -0.37 3.66 -12.00
N THR A 197 -1.10 2.63 -12.47
CA THR A 197 -0.94 2.07 -13.81
C THR A 197 -1.24 3.11 -14.90
N ALA A 198 -2.38 3.82 -14.79
CA ALA A 198 -2.72 4.89 -15.72
C ALA A 198 -1.64 5.99 -15.77
N GLU A 199 -1.06 6.36 -14.63
CA GLU A 199 0.04 7.33 -14.57
C GLU A 199 1.31 6.80 -15.24
N ARG A 200 1.70 5.54 -15.03
CA ARG A 200 2.86 4.89 -15.68
C ARG A 200 2.68 4.82 -17.19
N LEU A 201 1.50 4.41 -17.67
CA LEU A 201 1.16 4.43 -19.10
C LEU A 201 1.19 5.85 -19.69
N ARG A 202 0.77 6.87 -18.94
CA ARG A 202 0.88 8.26 -19.37
C ARG A 202 2.34 8.68 -19.53
N GLY A 203 3.21 8.30 -18.59
CA GLY A 203 4.66 8.54 -18.66
C GLY A 203 5.30 7.86 -19.87
N TYR A 204 4.98 6.60 -20.13
CA TYR A 204 5.39 5.84 -21.31
C TYR A 204 5.00 6.56 -22.60
N ARG A 205 3.71 6.87 -22.77
CA ARG A 205 3.22 7.54 -23.99
C ARG A 205 3.84 8.92 -24.17
N LYS A 206 4.08 9.65 -23.09
CA LYS A 206 4.73 10.97 -23.15
C LYS A 206 6.18 10.86 -23.61
N ALA A 207 6.97 9.94 -23.07
CA ALA A 207 8.37 9.76 -23.46
C ALA A 207 8.52 9.42 -24.95
N LEU A 208 7.66 8.55 -25.49
CA LEU A 208 7.66 8.21 -26.91
C LEU A 208 7.35 9.45 -27.77
N ARG A 209 6.29 10.20 -27.45
CA ARG A 209 5.93 11.42 -28.20
C ARG A 209 7.03 12.49 -28.16
N ASP A 210 7.66 12.67 -26.98
CA ASP A 210 8.77 13.63 -26.82
C ASP A 210 9.98 13.23 -27.69
N ALA A 211 10.13 11.93 -28.03
CA ALA A 211 11.13 11.40 -28.95
C ALA A 211 10.66 11.35 -30.43
N GLY A 212 9.47 11.86 -30.73
CA GLY A 212 8.92 11.84 -32.11
C GLY A 212 8.33 10.49 -32.52
N ILE A 213 8.11 9.57 -31.57
CA ILE A 213 7.54 8.23 -31.80
C ILE A 213 6.06 8.25 -31.40
N GLU A 214 5.16 7.91 -32.33
CA GLU A 214 3.74 7.77 -32.01
C GLU A 214 3.49 6.46 -31.24
N PRO A 215 2.88 6.52 -30.04
CA PRO A 215 2.59 5.32 -29.27
C PRO A 215 1.64 4.36 -29.99
N ASP A 216 2.07 3.11 -30.17
CA ASP A 216 1.25 2.03 -30.74
C ASP A 216 0.43 1.34 -29.63
N PRO A 217 -0.92 1.46 -29.60
CA PRO A 217 -1.75 0.76 -28.63
C PRO A 217 -1.57 -0.75 -28.64
N GLY A 218 -1.21 -1.34 -29.79
CA GLY A 218 -0.95 -2.77 -29.94
C GLY A 218 0.30 -3.26 -29.21
N LEU A 219 1.14 -2.35 -28.71
CA LEU A 219 2.30 -2.67 -27.89
C LEU A 219 2.01 -2.61 -26.37
N VAL A 220 0.78 -2.31 -25.96
CA VAL A 220 0.35 -2.37 -24.56
C VAL A 220 -0.48 -3.64 -24.37
N SER A 221 0.08 -4.62 -23.67
CA SER A 221 -0.62 -5.86 -23.35
C SER A 221 -1.05 -5.85 -21.87
N VAL A 222 -2.34 -6.08 -21.63
CA VAL A 222 -2.96 -5.98 -20.32
C VAL A 222 -3.33 -7.38 -19.82
N GLY A 223 -2.98 -7.68 -18.57
CA GLY A 223 -3.37 -8.89 -17.86
C GLY A 223 -3.81 -8.59 -16.43
N PRO A 224 -4.42 -9.56 -15.73
CA PRO A 224 -4.66 -9.43 -14.29
C PRO A 224 -3.37 -9.09 -13.54
N SER A 225 -3.47 -8.32 -12.43
CA SER A 225 -2.30 -7.91 -11.62
C SER A 225 -1.72 -9.08 -10.81
N THR A 226 -1.31 -10.14 -11.51
CA THR A 226 -0.73 -11.39 -10.99
C THR A 226 0.47 -11.81 -11.82
N ARG A 227 1.29 -12.73 -11.27
CA ARG A 227 2.42 -13.30 -12.04
C ARG A 227 1.96 -14.04 -13.31
N ALA A 228 0.82 -14.73 -13.25
CA ALA A 228 0.24 -15.41 -14.41
C ALA A 228 -0.25 -14.39 -15.46
N GLY A 229 -0.93 -13.33 -15.03
CA GLY A 229 -1.37 -12.25 -15.92
C GLY A 229 -0.20 -11.56 -16.61
N GLY A 230 0.89 -11.29 -15.87
CA GLY A 230 2.13 -10.74 -16.43
C GLY A 230 2.79 -11.68 -17.46
N TYR A 231 2.75 -13.00 -17.20
CA TYR A 231 3.23 -14.01 -18.15
C TYR A 231 2.42 -13.99 -19.45
N ASP A 232 1.09 -14.05 -19.36
CA ASP A 232 0.21 -14.08 -20.53
C ASP A 232 0.30 -12.78 -21.34
N ALA A 233 0.38 -11.63 -20.66
CA ALA A 233 0.55 -10.33 -21.31
C ALA A 233 1.90 -10.22 -22.02
N ALA A 234 2.99 -10.68 -21.40
CA ALA A 234 4.31 -10.71 -22.04
C ALA A 234 4.35 -11.68 -23.22
N ARG A 235 3.77 -12.88 -23.05
CA ARG A 235 3.66 -13.88 -24.11
C ARG A 235 2.96 -13.31 -25.34
N ALA A 236 1.85 -12.61 -25.18
CA ALA A 236 1.11 -12.01 -26.28
C ALA A 236 1.96 -11.01 -27.09
N LEU A 237 2.88 -10.29 -26.44
CA LEU A 237 3.83 -9.39 -27.12
C LEU A 237 4.96 -10.17 -27.81
N LEU A 238 5.45 -11.26 -27.22
CA LEU A 238 6.57 -12.04 -27.73
C LEU A 238 6.18 -12.95 -28.90
N GLU A 239 4.92 -13.39 -28.99
CA GLU A 239 4.36 -14.21 -30.09
C GLU A 239 4.15 -13.40 -31.38
N ARG A 240 4.18 -12.08 -31.32
CA ARG A 240 4.01 -11.23 -32.53
C ARG A 240 5.14 -11.45 -33.53
N THR A 241 4.81 -11.43 -34.80
CA THR A 241 5.82 -11.46 -35.90
C THR A 241 6.70 -10.21 -35.87
N ASP A 242 6.13 -9.07 -35.47
CA ASP A 242 6.78 -7.77 -35.28
C ASP A 242 7.05 -7.46 -33.80
N ARG A 243 7.49 -8.49 -33.05
CA ARG A 243 7.67 -8.39 -31.60
C ARG A 243 8.57 -7.21 -31.19
N PRO A 244 8.27 -6.54 -30.05
CA PRO A 244 9.14 -5.50 -29.52
C PRO A 244 10.48 -6.10 -29.06
N ARG A 245 11.58 -5.34 -29.23
CA ARG A 245 12.91 -5.70 -28.73
C ARG A 245 13.19 -5.18 -27.32
N ALA A 246 12.26 -4.44 -26.73
CA ALA A 246 12.32 -4.01 -25.36
C ALA A 246 10.95 -4.13 -24.72
N LEU A 247 10.93 -4.52 -23.45
CA LEU A 247 9.72 -4.56 -22.62
C LEU A 247 9.88 -3.62 -21.42
N PHE A 248 8.80 -2.92 -21.11
CA PHE A 248 8.61 -2.20 -19.88
C PHE A 248 7.46 -2.82 -19.10
N THR A 249 7.74 -3.28 -17.88
CA THR A 249 6.73 -3.90 -17.01
C THR A 249 6.29 -2.93 -15.93
N LEU A 250 4.97 -2.81 -15.72
CA LEU A 250 4.41 -1.74 -14.90
C LEU A 250 4.35 -2.04 -13.40
N ASN A 251 4.59 -3.27 -12.97
CA ASN A 251 4.74 -3.63 -11.56
C ASN A 251 5.55 -4.93 -11.40
N ASN A 252 5.87 -5.29 -10.16
CA ASN A 252 6.72 -6.44 -9.87
C ASN A 252 6.10 -7.80 -10.28
N PHE A 253 4.78 -7.98 -10.21
CA PHE A 253 4.12 -9.21 -10.69
C PHE A 253 4.18 -9.33 -12.21
N MET A 254 3.96 -8.21 -12.92
CA MET A 254 4.15 -8.14 -14.38
C MET A 254 5.60 -8.48 -14.74
N THR A 255 6.57 -7.99 -13.97
CA THR A 255 8.00 -8.27 -14.19
C THR A 255 8.31 -9.74 -14.02
N ALA A 256 7.86 -10.37 -12.94
CA ALA A 256 8.10 -11.78 -12.69
C ALA A 256 7.49 -12.67 -13.80
N GLY A 257 6.28 -12.32 -14.26
CA GLY A 257 5.61 -12.98 -15.37
C GLY A 257 6.39 -12.81 -16.69
N ALA A 258 6.81 -11.58 -17.00
CA ALA A 258 7.56 -11.28 -18.22
C ALA A 258 8.92 -12.00 -18.27
N VAL A 259 9.67 -12.02 -17.17
CA VAL A 259 10.95 -12.77 -17.08
C VAL A 259 10.73 -14.25 -17.36
N ARG A 260 9.67 -14.84 -16.80
CA ARG A 260 9.33 -16.24 -17.08
C ARG A 260 8.96 -16.46 -18.54
N ALA A 261 8.12 -15.60 -19.12
CA ALA A 261 7.75 -15.70 -20.54
C ALA A 261 8.98 -15.60 -21.46
N ILE A 262 9.86 -14.62 -21.26
CA ILE A 262 11.09 -14.46 -22.03
C ILE A 262 11.93 -15.75 -21.99
N ARG A 263 12.08 -16.37 -20.81
CA ARG A 263 12.82 -17.63 -20.65
C ARG A 263 12.14 -18.80 -21.37
N ASP A 264 10.82 -18.95 -21.25
CA ASP A 264 10.06 -20.02 -21.87
C ASP A 264 10.12 -19.93 -23.41
N PHE A 265 10.28 -18.71 -23.97
CA PHE A 265 10.55 -18.48 -25.40
C PHE A 265 12.02 -18.71 -25.81
N GLY A 266 12.90 -19.06 -24.87
CA GLY A 266 14.32 -19.25 -25.13
C GLY A 266 15.05 -17.96 -25.49
N LEU A 267 14.48 -16.78 -25.13
CA LEU A 267 15.06 -15.47 -25.44
C LEU A 267 16.00 -15.01 -24.31
N ARG A 268 17.06 -14.31 -24.70
CA ARG A 268 18.06 -13.77 -23.77
C ARG A 268 17.78 -12.29 -23.49
N ILE A 269 17.95 -11.91 -22.22
CA ILE A 269 17.97 -10.53 -21.78
C ILE A 269 19.43 -10.10 -21.69
N PRO A 270 19.85 -8.96 -22.25
CA PRO A 270 19.09 -8.04 -23.09
C PRO A 270 19.19 -8.33 -24.60
N ASP A 271 19.97 -9.32 -25.03
CA ASP A 271 20.39 -9.52 -26.42
C ASP A 271 19.22 -9.66 -27.40
N ASP A 272 18.19 -10.44 -27.01
CA ASP A 272 17.00 -10.68 -27.82
C ASP A 272 15.83 -9.78 -27.41
N VAL A 273 15.73 -9.46 -26.11
CA VAL A 273 14.69 -8.59 -25.54
C VAL A 273 15.26 -7.83 -24.34
N ALA A 274 15.40 -6.52 -24.45
CA ALA A 274 15.73 -5.67 -23.32
C ALA A 274 14.55 -5.58 -22.32
N LEU A 275 14.84 -5.41 -21.04
CA LEU A 275 13.81 -5.32 -20.00
C LEU A 275 14.10 -4.19 -19.01
N VAL A 276 13.13 -3.30 -18.83
CA VAL A 276 13.09 -2.36 -17.70
C VAL A 276 11.81 -2.58 -16.93
N ALA A 277 11.89 -2.56 -15.60
CA ALA A 277 10.77 -2.85 -14.74
C ALA A 277 10.41 -1.68 -13.83
N PHE A 278 9.15 -1.61 -13.40
CA PHE A 278 8.75 -0.84 -12.24
C PHE A 278 8.80 -1.75 -11.00
N ASP A 279 9.19 -1.21 -9.88
CA ASP A 279 9.46 -1.84 -8.58
C ASP A 279 10.84 -2.49 -8.45
N GLU A 280 11.53 -2.11 -7.37
CA GLU A 280 12.76 -2.74 -6.92
C GLU A 280 12.43 -3.84 -5.91
N LEU A 281 12.83 -5.07 -6.19
CA LEU A 281 12.76 -6.20 -5.26
C LEU A 281 14.11 -6.94 -5.27
N GLU A 282 14.45 -7.59 -4.15
CA GLU A 282 15.71 -8.31 -4.00
C GLU A 282 15.98 -9.29 -5.16
N TRP A 283 14.96 -10.03 -5.58
CA TRP A 283 15.11 -11.01 -6.66
C TRP A 283 15.51 -10.40 -8.01
N THR A 284 15.22 -9.09 -8.24
CA THR A 284 15.64 -8.40 -9.48
C THR A 284 17.15 -8.24 -9.61
N THR A 285 17.86 -8.38 -8.48
CA THR A 285 19.32 -8.36 -8.42
C THR A 285 19.94 -9.76 -8.52
N LEU A 286 19.13 -10.81 -8.25
CA LEU A 286 19.57 -12.21 -8.18
C LEU A 286 19.38 -12.97 -9.49
N VAL A 287 18.65 -12.39 -10.45
CA VAL A 287 18.50 -12.96 -11.79
C VAL A 287 19.66 -12.53 -12.69
N GLU A 288 19.95 -13.33 -13.72
CA GLU A 288 20.98 -13.03 -14.70
C GLU A 288 20.36 -12.74 -16.06
N PRO A 289 20.59 -11.54 -16.61
CA PRO A 289 21.26 -10.39 -15.99
C PRO A 289 20.39 -9.70 -14.92
N PRO A 290 20.98 -8.92 -13.99
CA PRO A 290 20.24 -8.11 -13.06
C PRO A 290 19.37 -7.06 -13.78
N ILE A 291 18.13 -6.86 -13.28
CA ILE A 291 17.11 -6.06 -13.97
C ILE A 291 17.24 -4.57 -13.61
N THR A 292 17.28 -3.71 -14.63
CA THR A 292 17.12 -2.26 -14.51
C THR A 292 15.69 -1.95 -14.05
N VAL A 293 15.55 -1.16 -12.97
CA VAL A 293 14.27 -0.93 -12.34
C VAL A 293 14.03 0.54 -12.03
N VAL A 294 12.76 0.95 -12.02
CA VAL A 294 12.30 2.17 -11.37
C VAL A 294 11.97 1.83 -9.92
N ALA A 295 12.84 2.21 -9.01
CA ALA A 295 12.68 1.99 -7.58
C ALA A 295 11.73 3.02 -6.96
N GLN A 296 10.87 2.55 -6.07
CA GLN A 296 9.98 3.37 -5.25
C GLN A 296 10.51 3.45 -3.81
N PRO A 297 10.41 4.61 -3.12
CA PRO A 297 10.75 4.72 -1.71
C PRO A 297 9.63 4.18 -0.82
N VAL A 298 9.35 2.85 -0.92
CA VAL A 298 8.14 2.22 -0.38
C VAL A 298 8.01 2.38 1.14
N ALA A 299 9.10 2.19 1.88
CA ALA A 299 9.06 2.37 3.33
C ALA A 299 8.81 3.84 3.72
N GLU A 300 9.35 4.79 2.95
CA GLU A 300 9.10 6.23 3.15
C GLU A 300 7.64 6.57 2.82
N LEU A 301 7.06 5.95 1.77
CA LEU A 301 5.65 6.07 1.43
C LEU A 301 4.78 5.69 2.63
N GLY A 302 5.01 4.52 3.23
CA GLY A 302 4.29 4.07 4.42
C GLY A 302 4.43 5.04 5.59
N ARG A 303 5.65 5.49 5.88
CA ARG A 303 5.90 6.48 6.95
C ARG A 303 5.20 7.81 6.69
N ALA A 304 5.23 8.31 5.47
CA ALA A 304 4.58 9.58 5.11
C ALA A 304 3.04 9.50 5.23
N VAL A 305 2.45 8.35 4.85
CA VAL A 305 1.02 8.06 5.06
C VAL A 305 0.68 8.08 6.55
N GLY A 306 1.46 7.38 7.38
CA GLY A 306 1.28 7.32 8.83
C GLY A 306 1.37 8.71 9.47
N ALA A 307 2.40 9.47 9.15
CA ALA A 307 2.59 10.82 9.65
C ALA A 307 1.41 11.74 9.26
N ARG A 308 0.91 11.60 8.02
CA ARG A 308 -0.24 12.39 7.56
C ARG A 308 -1.53 12.01 8.28
N LEU A 309 -1.80 10.71 8.49
CA LEU A 309 -2.97 10.24 9.22
C LEU A 309 -2.93 10.71 10.68
N LEU A 310 -1.78 10.58 11.36
CA LEU A 310 -1.60 11.03 12.73
C LEU A 310 -1.79 12.57 12.88
N SER A 311 -1.35 13.34 11.89
CA SER A 311 -1.62 14.79 11.85
C SER A 311 -3.13 15.08 11.85
N ARG A 312 -3.90 14.33 11.06
CA ARG A 312 -5.37 14.44 11.03
C ARG A 312 -6.02 14.03 12.34
N LEU A 313 -5.57 12.93 12.93
CA LEU A 313 -6.05 12.44 14.23
C LEU A 313 -5.77 13.44 15.37
N ARG A 314 -4.72 14.24 15.26
CA ARG A 314 -4.39 15.34 16.19
C ARG A 314 -5.17 16.62 15.93
N GLY A 315 -6.08 16.64 14.94
CA GLY A 315 -6.98 17.76 14.65
C GLY A 315 -6.49 18.71 13.56
N ASP A 316 -5.53 18.32 12.70
CA ASP A 316 -5.19 19.11 11.51
C ASP A 316 -6.39 19.19 10.57
N GLY A 317 -7.14 20.29 10.63
CA GLY A 317 -8.31 20.58 9.79
C GLY A 317 -7.96 21.25 8.44
N GLY A 318 -6.68 21.37 8.09
CA GLY A 318 -6.23 21.97 6.83
C GLY A 318 -6.74 21.26 5.59
N ALA A 319 -6.63 21.89 4.42
CA ALA A 319 -7.04 21.32 3.15
C ALA A 319 -6.36 19.96 2.88
N ALA A 320 -7.02 19.12 2.10
CA ALA A 320 -6.45 17.84 1.64
C ALA A 320 -5.14 18.08 0.90
N ARG A 321 -4.13 17.26 1.20
CA ARG A 321 -2.79 17.36 0.59
C ARG A 321 -2.51 16.12 -0.24
N ARG A 322 -1.95 16.31 -1.43
CA ARG A 322 -1.43 15.25 -2.29
C ARG A 322 0.09 15.36 -2.31
N THR A 323 0.76 14.40 -1.65
CA THR A 323 2.22 14.31 -1.62
C THR A 323 2.68 13.31 -2.68
N ARG A 324 3.73 13.66 -3.42
CA ARG A 324 4.38 12.76 -4.39
C ARG A 324 5.84 12.60 -4.02
N LEU A 325 6.24 11.36 -3.74
CA LEU A 325 7.63 10.99 -3.51
C LEU A 325 8.31 10.72 -4.84
N ARG A 326 9.60 10.97 -4.91
CA ARG A 326 10.39 10.73 -6.13
C ARG A 326 10.71 9.25 -6.27
N THR A 327 10.69 8.78 -7.51
CA THR A 327 11.22 7.47 -7.90
C THR A 327 12.65 7.61 -8.42
N GLU A 328 13.41 6.52 -8.42
CA GLU A 328 14.79 6.47 -8.89
C GLU A 328 14.94 5.37 -9.94
N LEU A 329 15.62 5.64 -11.06
CA LEU A 329 16.00 4.61 -12.01
C LEU A 329 17.34 4.00 -11.59
N ILE A 330 17.31 2.72 -11.21
CA ILE A 330 18.50 1.93 -10.88
C ILE A 330 18.89 1.15 -12.14
N VAL A 331 19.95 1.63 -12.81
CA VAL A 331 20.42 1.02 -14.05
C VAL A 331 21.26 -0.21 -13.73
N ARG A 332 20.95 -1.32 -14.42
CA ARG A 332 21.66 -2.60 -14.39
C ARG A 332 21.88 -3.11 -15.83
N SER A 333 22.01 -4.42 -16.01
CA SER A 333 22.45 -4.98 -17.29
C SER A 333 21.33 -5.48 -18.20
N SER A 334 20.07 -5.31 -17.84
CA SER A 334 18.92 -5.89 -18.57
C SER A 334 18.41 -5.06 -19.76
N CYS A 335 18.98 -3.89 -20.05
CA CYS A 335 18.44 -2.97 -21.05
C CYS A 335 19.35 -2.68 -22.24
N GLY A 336 20.55 -3.24 -22.30
CA GLY A 336 21.49 -3.06 -23.42
C GLY A 336 22.94 -3.34 -23.00
N PRO A 337 23.91 -3.30 -23.92
CA PRO A 337 25.29 -3.50 -23.58
C PRO A 337 25.72 -2.49 -22.53
N GLY A 338 26.21 -3.02 -21.42
CA GLY A 338 26.31 -2.39 -20.14
C GLY A 338 26.83 -0.96 -20.13
N GLY A 339 26.13 -0.14 -19.31
CA GLY A 339 26.69 1.09 -18.84
C GLY A 339 27.68 0.80 -17.72
#